data_f29532ddca051be9233d8b180f22a357
#
_entry.id   f29532ddca051be9233d8b180f22a357
#
_cell.length_a   1.000
_cell.length_b   1.000
_cell.length_c   1.000
_cell.angle_alpha   90.00
_cell.angle_beta   90.00
_cell.angle_gamma   90.00
#
_symmetry.space_group_name_H-M   'P 1'
#
loop_
_entity.id
_entity.type
_entity.pdbx_description
1 polymer ?
#
loop_
_entity_poly.entity_id
_entity_poly.type
_entity_poly.pdbx_seq_one_letter_code
_entity_poly.pdbx_strand_id
1 'polypeptide(L)' 'MQAINAADVVSAWADEAQDYHYASNTCKAGKQCGHYTQVVWRDTKQVGCGMSLCPNQAQIWVCNYDPPGNWVGEKPY' A
#
# COMPACT_ATOMS: atom_id res chain seq x y z
N MET A 1 -12.65 -5.16 20.00
CA MET A 1 -11.81 -4.94 18.83
C MET A 1 -11.34 -3.49 18.80
N GLN A 2 -10.10 -3.28 18.55
CA GLN A 2 -9.53 -1.94 18.48
C GLN A 2 -9.77 -1.35 17.10
N ALA A 3 -10.33 -0.14 17.05
CA ALA A 3 -10.55 0.55 15.79
C ALA A 3 -9.21 1.08 15.27
N ILE A 4 -9.02 0.98 13.95
CA ILE A 4 -7.87 1.58 13.28
C ILE A 4 -8.37 2.67 12.34
N ASN A 5 -7.51 3.64 12.07
CA ASN A 5 -7.84 4.75 11.16
C ASN A 5 -7.00 4.66 9.88
N ALA A 6 -7.29 5.55 8.92
CA ALA A 6 -6.59 5.54 7.65
C ALA A 6 -5.08 5.76 7.81
N ALA A 7 -4.68 6.58 8.78
CA ALA A 7 -3.26 6.82 9.03
C ALA A 7 -2.54 5.55 9.47
N ASP A 8 -3.20 4.73 10.31
CA ASP A 8 -2.63 3.45 10.76
C ASP A 8 -2.47 2.49 9.58
N VAL A 9 -3.45 2.44 8.69
CA VAL A 9 -3.41 1.57 7.51
C VAL A 9 -2.27 1.97 6.58
N VAL A 10 -2.17 3.25 6.26
CA VAL A 10 -1.11 3.75 5.38
C VAL A 10 0.27 3.57 6.02
N SER A 11 0.38 3.76 7.33
CA SER A 11 1.62 3.54 8.05
C SER A 11 2.07 2.08 7.95
N ALA A 12 1.12 1.13 8.09
CA ALA A 12 1.43 -0.29 7.93
C ALA A 12 1.94 -0.59 6.52
N TRP A 13 1.34 0.01 5.50
CA TRP A 13 1.79 -0.17 4.11
C TRP A 13 3.17 0.46 3.90
N ALA A 14 3.42 1.63 4.50
CA ALA A 14 4.72 2.30 4.38
C ALA A 14 5.84 1.49 5.06
N ASP A 15 5.52 0.73 6.10
CA ASP A 15 6.50 -0.11 6.79
C ASP A 15 7.06 -1.20 5.88
N GLU A 16 6.40 -1.53 4.78
CA GLU A 16 6.93 -2.48 3.79
C GLU A 16 8.24 -1.98 3.16
N ALA A 17 8.57 -0.69 3.32
CA ALA A 17 9.84 -0.14 2.84
C ALA A 17 11.04 -0.93 3.34
N GLN A 18 10.96 -1.53 4.53
CA GLN A 18 12.02 -2.33 5.11
C GLN A 18 12.35 -3.56 4.26
N ASP A 19 11.38 -4.03 3.47
CA ASP A 19 11.52 -5.24 2.68
C ASP A 19 11.74 -4.94 1.19
N TYR A 20 11.67 -3.67 0.79
CA TYR A 20 11.81 -3.27 -0.61
C TYR A 20 13.25 -2.87 -0.93
N HIS A 21 13.73 -3.38 -2.06
CA HIS A 21 15.08 -3.08 -2.54
C HIS A 21 14.99 -2.29 -3.85
N TYR A 22 15.18 -0.99 -3.77
CA TYR A 22 14.98 -0.09 -4.93
C TYR A 22 15.93 -0.39 -6.09
N ALA A 23 17.21 -0.61 -5.79
CA ALA A 23 18.22 -0.80 -6.84
C ALA A 23 17.86 -1.96 -7.77
N SER A 24 17.31 -3.04 -7.24
CA SER A 24 16.89 -4.20 -8.01
C SER A 24 15.40 -4.22 -8.31
N ASN A 25 14.63 -3.28 -7.76
CA ASN A 25 13.17 -3.23 -7.84
C ASN A 25 12.55 -4.55 -7.40
N THR A 26 13.03 -5.07 -6.27
CA THR A 26 12.55 -6.36 -5.75
C THR A 26 12.16 -6.25 -4.29
N CYS A 27 11.33 -7.19 -3.85
CA CYS A 27 10.92 -7.31 -2.47
C CYS A 27 11.61 -8.51 -1.84
N LYS A 28 11.90 -8.41 -0.54
CA LYS A 28 12.51 -9.52 0.21
C LYS A 28 11.67 -10.78 0.03
N ALA A 29 12.34 -11.92 -0.13
CA ALA A 29 11.67 -13.20 -0.32
C ALA A 29 10.66 -13.47 0.80
N GLY A 30 9.45 -13.89 0.43
CA GLY A 30 8.37 -14.16 1.37
C GLY A 30 7.66 -12.92 1.91
N LYS A 31 8.02 -11.73 1.45
CA LYS A 31 7.41 -10.46 1.87
C LYS A 31 6.67 -9.79 0.72
N GLN A 32 5.83 -8.81 1.06
CA GLN A 32 5.08 -8.03 0.10
C GLN A 32 5.47 -6.57 0.21
N CYS A 33 5.68 -5.91 -0.92
CA CYS A 33 6.04 -4.50 -0.97
C CYS A 33 5.07 -3.68 -1.84
N GLY A 34 4.04 -4.31 -2.39
CA GLY A 34 3.12 -3.66 -3.31
C GLY A 34 2.38 -2.46 -2.71
N HIS A 35 2.03 -2.52 -1.44
CA HIS A 35 1.39 -1.38 -0.77
C HIS A 35 2.37 -0.22 -0.66
N TYR A 36 3.62 -0.50 -0.25
CA TYR A 36 4.63 0.54 -0.15
C TYR A 36 4.90 1.20 -1.49
N THR A 37 5.12 0.41 -2.55
CA THR A 37 5.45 0.97 -3.86
C THR A 37 4.31 1.84 -4.40
N GLN A 38 3.05 1.45 -4.16
CA GLN A 38 1.92 2.26 -4.56
C GLN A 38 1.82 3.56 -3.76
N VAL A 39 2.01 3.50 -2.44
CA VAL A 39 1.95 4.69 -1.58
C VAL A 39 2.95 5.74 -2.03
N VAL A 40 4.15 5.32 -2.44
CA VAL A 40 5.21 6.25 -2.85
C VAL A 40 5.32 6.41 -4.35
N TRP A 41 4.35 5.88 -5.13
CA TRP A 41 4.42 5.95 -6.60
C TRP A 41 4.43 7.39 -7.07
N ARG A 42 5.51 7.77 -7.79
CA ARG A 42 5.79 9.16 -8.15
C ARG A 42 4.67 9.81 -8.97
N ASP A 43 4.10 9.06 -9.92
CA ASP A 43 3.12 9.60 -10.85
C ASP A 43 1.69 9.56 -10.32
N THR A 44 1.44 8.90 -9.19
CA THR A 44 0.13 8.90 -8.55
C THR A 44 -0.10 10.24 -7.88
N LYS A 45 -1.22 10.91 -8.21
CA LYS A 45 -1.51 12.27 -7.75
C LYS A 45 -2.62 12.34 -6.71
N GLN A 46 -3.50 11.37 -6.70
CA GLN A 46 -4.68 11.36 -5.83
C GLN A 46 -4.89 9.99 -5.22
N VAL A 47 -5.44 9.95 -4.02
CA VAL A 47 -5.82 8.72 -3.37
C VAL A 47 -7.14 8.93 -2.63
N GLY A 48 -8.06 7.98 -2.79
CA GLY A 48 -9.31 7.95 -2.03
C GLY A 48 -9.44 6.60 -1.35
N CYS A 49 -9.74 6.61 -0.06
CA CYS A 49 -9.85 5.39 0.72
C CYS A 49 -11.23 5.26 1.33
N GLY A 50 -11.70 4.01 1.48
CA GLY A 50 -12.93 3.69 2.16
C GLY A 50 -12.78 2.45 3.02
N MET A 51 -13.64 2.30 4.00
CA MET A 51 -13.62 1.17 4.92
C MET A 51 -14.98 0.53 4.97
N SER A 52 -15.01 -0.80 4.97
CA SER A 52 -16.22 -1.59 5.16
C SER A 52 -16.04 -2.59 6.28
N LEU A 53 -17.13 -2.94 6.93
CA LEU A 53 -17.11 -3.98 7.97
C LEU A 53 -17.62 -5.29 7.36
N CYS A 54 -16.87 -6.36 7.60
CA CYS A 54 -17.32 -7.71 7.27
C CYS A 54 -18.32 -8.21 8.29
N PRO A 55 -19.10 -9.27 7.98
CA PRO A 55 -20.06 -9.83 8.95
C PRO A 55 -19.45 -10.21 10.29
N ASN A 56 -18.16 -10.57 10.32
CA ASN A 56 -17.44 -10.91 11.56
C ASN A 56 -16.81 -9.68 12.21
N GLN A 57 -17.22 -8.47 11.81
CA GLN A 57 -16.72 -7.18 12.29
C GLN A 57 -15.25 -6.88 11.92
N ALA A 58 -14.63 -7.68 11.07
CA ALA A 58 -13.31 -7.37 10.54
C ALA A 58 -13.42 -6.16 9.61
N GLN A 59 -12.41 -5.29 9.65
CA GLN A 59 -12.35 -4.10 8.81
C GLN A 59 -11.65 -4.40 7.48
N ILE A 60 -12.25 -3.93 6.38
CA ILE A 60 -11.63 -3.98 5.06
C ILE A 60 -11.38 -2.55 4.61
N TRP A 61 -10.11 -2.24 4.33
CA TRP A 61 -9.71 -0.93 3.82
C TRP A 61 -9.34 -1.05 2.35
N VAL A 62 -9.95 -0.20 1.52
CA VAL A 62 -9.69 -0.14 0.09
C VAL A 62 -9.31 1.28 -0.28
N CYS A 63 -8.18 1.43 -0.96
CA CYS A 63 -7.74 2.71 -1.46
C CYS A 63 -7.60 2.64 -2.97
N ASN A 64 -8.06 3.69 -3.65
CA ASN A 64 -7.92 3.85 -5.08
C ASN A 64 -6.95 4.99 -5.37
N TYR A 65 -6.03 4.76 -6.30
CA TYR A 65 -4.99 5.71 -6.65
C TYR A 65 -5.19 6.18 -8.09
N ASP A 66 -4.98 7.46 -8.33
CA ASP A 66 -5.17 8.06 -9.66
C ASP A 66 -4.00 9.01 -9.98
N PRO A 67 -3.24 8.77 -11.03
CA PRO A 67 -3.24 7.53 -11.84
C PRO A 67 -2.79 6.32 -11.02
N PRO A 68 -3.23 5.10 -11.38
CA PRO A 68 -2.76 3.91 -10.68
C PRO A 68 -1.26 3.69 -10.91
N GLY A 69 -0.63 3.01 -9.95
CA GLY A 69 0.78 2.69 -10.04
C GLY A 69 1.02 1.19 -10.10
N ASN A 70 2.18 0.78 -9.64
CA ASN A 70 2.58 -0.63 -9.57
C ASN A 70 2.59 -1.33 -10.93
N TRP A 71 3.00 -0.61 -11.98
CA TRP A 71 3.20 -1.22 -13.28
C TRP A 71 4.34 -2.22 -13.22
N VAL A 72 4.11 -3.42 -13.73
CA VAL A 72 5.11 -4.50 -13.71
C VAL A 72 6.39 -4.04 -14.41
N GLY A 73 7.51 -4.21 -13.70
CA GLY A 73 8.82 -3.85 -14.25
C GLY A 73 9.22 -2.39 -14.07
N GLU A 74 8.32 -1.52 -13.59
CA GLU A 74 8.62 -0.12 -13.35
C GLU A 74 8.91 0.15 -11.88
N LYS A 75 9.83 1.07 -11.62
CA LYS A 75 10.16 1.50 -10.27
C LYS A 75 9.19 2.57 -9.81
N PRO A 76 8.89 2.65 -8.49
CA PRO A 76 7.93 3.63 -7.98
C PRO A 76 8.44 5.07 -8.07
N TYR A 77 9.75 5.27 -8.04
CA TYR A 77 10.33 6.62 -8.09
C TYR A 77 11.74 6.62 -8.64
#